data_a883a53e7b2efa7bc40535fdec1f6262
#
_entry.id   a883a53e7b2efa7bc40535fdec1f6262
#
_cell.length_a   1.000
_cell.length_b   1.000
_cell.length_c   1.000
_cell.angle_alpha   90.00
_cell.angle_beta   90.00
_cell.angle_gamma   90.00
#
_symmetry.space_group_name_H-M   'P 1'
#
loop_
_entity.id
_entity.type
_entity.pdbx_description
1 polymer ?
#
loop_
_entity_poly.entity_id
_entity_poly.type
_entity_poly.pdbx_seq_one_letter_code
_entity_poly.pdbx_strand_id
1 'polypeptide(L)'
;MADEATVSVESIIARAKLETAFSEGALAQAQAAVLDEVGALAAGYRDIRDRMVFTIDPADARDFDDALSLEPADDFLKHGAVWRLGIHIADVSHYVEWNSSLDLDARRRATSVYLVDRVIPMLPEQLSNGLCSLNPGETRRCMTCDVYLDEDWKPVGYDLYPALMRSCARLAYGQVLRALQGAPLGACGTVRGLKGCAPEQGIDDAIMQRVESLSEFARARITRRHVAGGLDFEFPEARVVLDGAGKPCGVDLRVKNQATSLVEEAMILANEVVAAHLHERDFPALYRVHEKPSPDSLAALLPVLSEFSWFDRISPERFVAGDPHVVQQVLSESRGRLEADLVQALVLRAMKRACYKPQCEGHYGLASAAYAHFTSPIRRYPDLVVHRMLRAQLTRRPQRFEQE
;
A
#
# COMPACT_ATOMS: atom_id res chain seq x y z
N MET A 1 8.04 -45.31 -2.44
CA MET A 1 7.59 -44.24 -1.55
C MET A 1 8.57 -43.10 -1.79
N ALA A 2 8.16 -42.08 -2.53
CA ALA A 2 8.99 -40.91 -2.74
C ALA A 2 9.10 -40.18 -1.40
N ASP A 3 10.33 -39.91 -0.99
CA ASP A 3 10.66 -39.05 0.16
C ASP A 3 9.97 -37.71 -0.05
N GLU A 4 8.91 -37.41 0.69
CA GLU A 4 8.33 -36.07 0.75
C GLU A 4 9.39 -35.17 1.41
N ALA A 5 10.23 -34.57 0.58
CA ALA A 5 11.18 -33.55 1.03
C ALA A 5 10.39 -32.45 1.67
N THR A 6 10.32 -32.44 3.00
CA THR A 6 9.74 -31.35 3.79
C THR A 6 10.46 -30.06 3.43
N VAL A 7 9.82 -29.19 2.62
CA VAL A 7 10.40 -27.90 2.24
C VAL A 7 10.46 -27.03 3.48
N SER A 8 11.61 -26.98 4.13
CA SER A 8 11.82 -26.12 5.29
C SER A 8 11.94 -24.66 4.87
N VAL A 9 11.58 -23.72 5.75
CA VAL A 9 11.76 -22.27 5.53
C VAL A 9 13.21 -21.96 5.18
N GLU A 10 14.18 -22.62 5.85
CA GLU A 10 15.61 -22.45 5.58
C GLU A 10 15.98 -22.86 4.12
N SER A 11 15.36 -23.92 3.60
CA SER A 11 15.60 -24.34 2.20
C SER A 11 15.05 -23.31 1.20
N ILE A 12 13.95 -22.63 1.52
CA ILE A 12 13.39 -21.53 0.72
C ILE A 12 14.35 -20.34 0.73
N ILE A 13 14.83 -19.94 1.92
CA ILE A 13 15.79 -18.85 2.10
C ILE A 13 17.06 -19.12 1.27
N ALA A 14 17.63 -20.31 1.39
CA ALA A 14 18.84 -20.69 0.67
C ALA A 14 18.63 -20.72 -0.85
N ARG A 15 17.51 -21.33 -1.34
CA ARG A 15 17.19 -21.40 -2.76
C ARG A 15 16.91 -20.04 -3.38
N ALA A 16 16.25 -19.15 -2.65
CA ALA A 16 15.98 -17.79 -3.08
C ALA A 16 17.16 -16.84 -2.86
N LYS A 17 18.25 -17.31 -2.24
CA LYS A 17 19.44 -16.53 -1.90
C LYS A 17 19.11 -15.27 -1.10
N LEU A 18 18.19 -15.36 -0.14
CA LEU A 18 17.78 -14.23 0.68
C LEU A 18 18.88 -13.90 1.70
N GLU A 19 19.29 -12.64 1.73
CA GLU A 19 20.23 -12.14 2.74
C GLU A 19 19.51 -11.95 4.08
N THR A 20 19.85 -12.71 5.10
CA THR A 20 19.23 -12.66 6.44
C THR A 20 19.96 -11.74 7.41
N ALA A 21 21.25 -11.48 7.20
CA ALA A 21 22.07 -10.61 8.03
C ALA A 21 22.29 -9.24 7.36
N PHE A 22 22.39 -8.19 8.14
CA PHE A 22 22.80 -6.86 7.69
C PHE A 22 24.31 -6.70 7.84
N SER A 23 24.90 -5.81 7.04
CA SER A 23 26.31 -5.42 7.20
C SER A 23 26.53 -4.69 8.53
N GLU A 24 27.74 -4.81 9.09
CA GLU A 24 28.10 -4.10 10.33
C GLU A 24 27.92 -2.58 10.19
N GLY A 25 28.23 -2.03 9.02
CA GLY A 25 28.04 -0.62 8.72
C GLY A 25 26.58 -0.20 8.72
N ALA A 26 25.66 -1.03 8.18
CA ALA A 26 24.24 -0.77 8.22
C ALA A 26 23.67 -0.83 9.65
N LEU A 27 24.10 -1.81 10.44
CA LEU A 27 23.70 -1.92 11.84
C LEU A 27 24.20 -0.73 12.67
N ALA A 28 25.45 -0.30 12.49
CA ALA A 28 26.01 0.85 13.16
C ALA A 28 25.27 2.15 12.82
N GLN A 29 24.92 2.36 11.54
CA GLN A 29 24.12 3.51 11.10
C GLN A 29 22.70 3.47 11.68
N ALA A 30 22.05 2.31 11.71
CA ALA A 30 20.73 2.17 12.31
C ALA A 30 20.73 2.47 13.81
N GLN A 31 21.77 2.05 14.53
CA GLN A 31 21.94 2.31 15.97
C GLN A 31 22.24 3.78 16.29
N ALA A 32 22.95 4.47 15.39
CA ALA A 32 23.28 5.89 15.53
C ALA A 32 22.13 6.83 15.14
N ALA A 33 21.10 6.31 14.45
CA ALA A 33 19.97 7.11 14.03
C ALA A 33 19.12 7.58 15.22
N VAL A 34 18.81 8.88 15.25
CA VAL A 34 18.00 9.49 16.30
C VAL A 34 16.99 10.46 15.71
N LEU A 35 15.88 10.67 16.41
CA LEU A 35 14.93 11.72 16.06
C LEU A 35 15.38 13.05 16.68
N ASP A 36 15.77 13.98 15.82
CA ASP A 36 16.00 15.38 16.17
C ASP A 36 14.76 16.19 15.78
N GLU A 37 13.86 16.46 16.73
CA GLU A 37 12.63 17.22 16.50
C GLU A 37 12.94 18.70 16.23
N VAL A 38 13.87 19.30 16.98
CA VAL A 38 14.24 20.71 16.83
C VAL A 38 14.88 20.96 15.47
N GLY A 39 15.84 20.13 15.11
CA GLY A 39 16.48 20.21 13.79
C GLY A 39 15.50 19.93 12.66
N ALA A 40 14.49 19.07 12.85
CA ALA A 40 13.45 18.84 11.85
C ALA A 40 12.63 20.11 11.57
N LEU A 41 12.14 20.77 12.62
CA LEU A 41 11.37 22.01 12.48
C LEU A 41 12.21 23.11 11.85
N ALA A 42 13.48 23.24 12.26
CA ALA A 42 14.42 24.18 11.66
C ALA A 42 14.71 23.89 10.17
N ALA A 43 14.65 22.61 9.77
CA ALA A 43 14.80 22.16 8.39
C ALA A 43 13.52 22.30 7.54
N GLY A 44 12.43 22.86 8.10
CA GLY A 44 11.19 23.14 7.39
C GLY A 44 10.14 22.01 7.44
N TYR A 45 10.28 21.03 8.34
CA TYR A 45 9.20 20.10 8.63
C TYR A 45 8.03 20.85 9.28
N ARG A 46 6.80 20.59 8.82
CA ARG A 46 5.60 21.14 9.47
C ARG A 46 5.28 20.36 10.73
N ASP A 47 4.87 21.04 11.78
CA ASP A 47 4.37 20.38 13.00
C ASP A 47 2.88 20.07 12.84
N ILE A 48 2.55 18.77 12.79
CA ILE A 48 1.16 18.28 12.71
C ILE A 48 0.84 17.31 13.84
N ARG A 49 1.59 17.38 14.96
CA ARG A 49 1.43 16.48 16.11
C ARG A 49 0.09 16.62 16.83
N ASP A 50 -0.59 17.75 16.64
CA ASP A 50 -1.91 18.02 17.23
C ASP A 50 -3.07 17.51 16.35
N ARG A 51 -2.81 17.01 15.14
CA ARG A 51 -3.85 16.41 14.30
C ARG A 51 -4.25 15.04 14.84
N MET A 52 -5.51 14.68 14.62
CA MET A 52 -6.01 13.32 14.87
C MET A 52 -5.51 12.39 13.77
N VAL A 53 -4.33 11.80 13.97
CA VAL A 53 -3.70 10.86 13.07
C VAL A 53 -3.74 9.47 13.69
N PHE A 54 -4.10 8.45 12.92
CA PHE A 54 -4.15 7.05 13.37
C PHE A 54 -3.69 6.09 12.27
N THR A 55 -3.23 4.91 12.67
CA THR A 55 -2.87 3.83 11.75
C THR A 55 -3.94 2.75 11.73
N ILE A 56 -4.09 2.03 10.59
CA ILE A 56 -4.98 0.88 10.43
C ILE A 56 -4.22 -0.23 9.73
N ASP A 57 -3.85 -1.28 10.45
CA ASP A 57 -2.91 -2.30 10.00
C ASP A 57 -3.35 -3.73 10.34
N PRO A 58 -2.67 -4.77 9.83
CA PRO A 58 -2.80 -6.10 10.39
C PRO A 58 -2.47 -6.11 11.89
N ALA A 59 -3.18 -6.93 12.65
CA ALA A 59 -3.02 -6.99 14.11
C ALA A 59 -1.59 -7.34 14.56
N ASP A 60 -0.85 -8.07 13.74
CA ASP A 60 0.52 -8.53 13.96
C ASP A 60 1.60 -7.63 13.33
N ALA A 61 1.23 -6.56 12.63
CA ALA A 61 2.18 -5.61 12.05
C ALA A 61 2.97 -4.85 13.13
N ARG A 62 4.23 -4.52 12.80
CA ARG A 62 5.15 -3.72 13.65
C ARG A 62 5.78 -2.56 12.89
N ASP A 63 5.76 -2.61 11.58
CA ASP A 63 6.33 -1.67 10.63
C ASP A 63 5.21 -0.83 9.99
N PHE A 64 4.74 0.18 10.75
CA PHE A 64 3.65 1.06 10.31
C PHE A 64 4.20 2.09 9.32
N ASP A 65 4.06 1.80 8.04
CA ASP A 65 4.48 2.67 6.95
C ASP A 65 3.59 3.90 6.80
N ASP A 66 2.29 3.77 7.08
CA ASP A 66 1.28 4.78 6.78
C ASP A 66 0.32 5.05 7.95
N ALA A 67 -0.15 6.28 7.98
CA ALA A 67 -1.17 6.75 8.91
C ALA A 67 -2.11 7.73 8.19
N LEU A 68 -3.35 7.83 8.66
CA LEU A 68 -4.39 8.64 8.06
C LEU A 68 -4.91 9.69 9.04
N SER A 69 -5.32 10.84 8.51
CA SER A 69 -6.14 11.83 9.18
C SER A 69 -7.22 12.32 8.22
N LEU A 70 -8.39 12.63 8.74
CA LEU A 70 -9.47 13.25 7.96
C LEU A 70 -10.07 14.39 8.79
N GLU A 71 -10.05 15.59 8.25
CA GLU A 71 -10.52 16.80 8.91
C GLU A 71 -11.38 17.61 7.93
N PRO A 72 -12.34 18.42 8.43
CA PRO A 72 -12.97 19.43 7.59
C PRO A 72 -11.91 20.33 6.97
N ALA A 73 -12.06 20.70 5.71
CA ALA A 73 -11.20 21.70 5.09
C ALA A 73 -11.52 23.07 5.65
N ASP A 74 -10.50 23.82 6.07
CA ASP A 74 -10.69 25.22 6.48
C ASP A 74 -11.08 26.06 5.26
N ASP A 75 -11.98 27.05 5.45
CA ASP A 75 -12.51 27.95 4.40
C ASP A 75 -11.43 28.68 3.59
N PHE A 76 -10.20 28.78 4.12
CA PHE A 76 -9.06 29.43 3.47
C PHE A 76 -8.34 28.56 2.43
N LEU A 77 -8.62 27.29 2.38
CA LEU A 77 -7.86 26.31 1.60
C LEU A 77 -8.62 25.76 0.39
N LYS A 78 -8.81 26.61 -0.62
CA LYS A 78 -9.14 26.18 -2.00
C LYS A 78 -10.63 25.87 -2.30
N HIS A 79 -11.05 26.51 -3.33
CA HIS A 79 -12.33 26.48 -4.02
C HIS A 79 -13.04 25.12 -4.00
N GLY A 80 -14.05 24.96 -3.15
CA GLY A 80 -14.92 23.81 -3.12
C GLY A 80 -14.43 22.59 -2.33
N ALA A 81 -13.35 22.70 -1.57
CA ALA A 81 -12.92 21.63 -0.68
C ALA A 81 -13.79 21.58 0.58
N VAL A 82 -14.27 20.41 0.94
CA VAL A 82 -15.03 20.12 2.17
C VAL A 82 -14.17 19.35 3.16
N TRP A 83 -13.29 18.48 2.66
CA TRP A 83 -12.45 17.62 3.45
C TRP A 83 -10.97 17.77 3.13
N ARG A 84 -10.13 17.61 4.14
CA ARG A 84 -8.69 17.42 4.02
C ARG A 84 -8.34 16.02 4.48
N LEU A 85 -8.00 15.16 3.55
CA LEU A 85 -7.49 13.82 3.80
C LEU A 85 -5.97 13.87 3.89
N GLY A 86 -5.42 13.66 5.08
CA GLY A 86 -3.98 13.54 5.29
C GLY A 86 -3.55 12.08 5.17
N ILE A 87 -2.56 11.82 4.31
CA ILE A 87 -1.91 10.53 4.13
C ILE A 87 -0.45 10.72 4.52
N HIS A 88 -0.06 10.13 5.65
CA HIS A 88 1.24 10.36 6.29
C HIS A 88 2.08 9.11 6.17
N ILE A 89 3.19 9.19 5.44
CA ILE A 89 4.07 8.06 5.16
C ILE A 89 5.39 8.22 5.91
N ALA A 90 5.86 7.16 6.55
CA ALA A 90 7.13 7.15 7.27
C ALA A 90 8.27 7.73 6.43
N ASP A 91 8.98 8.73 6.94
CA ASP A 91 10.06 9.39 6.21
C ASP A 91 11.38 8.65 6.35
N VAL A 92 11.43 7.46 5.77
CA VAL A 92 12.61 6.59 5.74
C VAL A 92 13.78 7.27 5.03
N SER A 93 13.48 8.11 4.02
CA SER A 93 14.51 8.79 3.22
C SER A 93 15.36 9.78 4.02
N HIS A 94 14.91 10.19 5.21
CA HIS A 94 15.70 11.01 6.12
C HIS A 94 16.83 10.20 6.78
N TYR A 95 16.58 8.93 7.10
CA TYR A 95 17.53 8.08 7.85
C TYR A 95 18.43 7.26 6.94
N VAL A 96 17.98 6.97 5.72
CA VAL A 96 18.69 6.14 4.74
C VAL A 96 19.21 7.03 3.61
N GLU A 97 20.41 7.55 3.79
CA GLU A 97 21.07 8.41 2.78
C GLU A 97 21.56 7.58 1.60
N TRP A 98 21.62 8.21 0.42
CA TRP A 98 22.16 7.59 -0.78
C TRP A 98 23.58 7.05 -0.58
N ASN A 99 23.80 5.83 -1.10
CA ASN A 99 25.09 5.13 -1.07
C ASN A 99 25.68 4.92 0.34
N SER A 100 24.87 5.13 1.39
CA SER A 100 25.22 4.72 2.75
C SER A 100 25.20 3.20 2.89
N SER A 101 25.77 2.63 3.95
CA SER A 101 25.73 1.19 4.19
C SER A 101 24.28 0.68 4.33
N LEU A 102 23.38 1.47 4.96
CA LEU A 102 21.95 1.17 5.01
C LEU A 102 21.32 1.14 3.62
N ASP A 103 21.63 2.10 2.77
CA ASP A 103 21.12 2.17 1.40
C ASP A 103 21.60 0.99 0.54
N LEU A 104 22.87 0.65 0.64
CA LEU A 104 23.43 -0.47 -0.12
C LEU A 104 22.79 -1.80 0.28
N ASP A 105 22.53 -2.01 1.58
CA ASP A 105 21.84 -3.21 2.07
C ASP A 105 20.37 -3.21 1.64
N ALA A 106 19.66 -2.08 1.78
CA ALA A 106 18.27 -1.95 1.36
C ALA A 106 18.10 -2.16 -0.15
N ARG A 107 19.03 -1.63 -0.96
CA ARG A 107 19.06 -1.80 -2.43
C ARG A 107 19.23 -3.27 -2.83
N ARG A 108 20.15 -3.99 -2.18
CA ARG A 108 20.36 -5.43 -2.46
C ARG A 108 19.15 -6.28 -2.09
N ARG A 109 18.50 -5.95 -0.97
CA ARG A 109 17.29 -6.65 -0.51
C ARG A 109 16.08 -6.30 -1.37
N ALA A 110 15.99 -5.07 -1.86
CA ALA A 110 14.91 -4.48 -2.65
C ALA A 110 13.55 -4.43 -1.95
N THR A 111 13.21 -5.42 -1.14
CA THR A 111 11.93 -5.50 -0.40
C THR A 111 12.08 -6.37 0.86
N SER A 112 11.22 -6.13 1.85
CA SER A 112 11.02 -7.08 2.94
C SER A 112 10.35 -8.34 2.41
N VAL A 113 10.76 -9.51 2.93
CA VAL A 113 10.20 -10.82 2.56
C VAL A 113 9.47 -11.41 3.75
N TYR A 114 8.17 -11.66 3.56
CA TYR A 114 7.30 -12.22 4.60
C TYR A 114 7.21 -13.73 4.42
N LEU A 115 7.83 -14.48 5.33
CA LEU A 115 7.76 -15.94 5.39
C LEU A 115 6.68 -16.35 6.40
N VAL A 116 6.38 -17.64 6.45
CA VAL A 116 5.31 -18.19 7.30
C VAL A 116 5.59 -17.94 8.79
N ASP A 117 6.87 -18.04 9.21
CA ASP A 117 7.32 -17.98 10.59
C ASP A 117 8.06 -16.68 10.96
N ARG A 118 8.55 -15.95 9.98
CA ARG A 118 9.38 -14.74 10.21
C ARG A 118 9.32 -13.75 9.05
N VAL A 119 9.78 -12.54 9.31
CA VAL A 119 10.02 -11.52 8.29
C VAL A 119 11.53 -11.35 8.11
N ILE A 120 12.00 -11.28 6.87
CA ILE A 120 13.34 -10.82 6.52
C ILE A 120 13.18 -9.35 6.09
N PRO A 121 13.47 -8.39 6.96
CA PRO A 121 13.15 -6.99 6.70
C PRO A 121 14.15 -6.36 5.72
N MET A 122 13.71 -5.35 4.96
CA MET A 122 14.56 -4.54 4.09
C MET A 122 15.52 -3.66 4.88
N LEU A 123 15.09 -3.18 6.04
CA LEU A 123 15.85 -2.32 6.95
C LEU A 123 16.04 -3.00 8.31
N PRO A 124 17.11 -2.70 9.07
CA PRO A 124 17.26 -3.17 10.44
C PRO A 124 16.04 -2.83 11.31
N GLU A 125 15.68 -3.72 12.25
CA GLU A 125 14.48 -3.57 13.08
C GLU A 125 14.45 -2.28 13.92
N GLN A 126 15.62 -1.74 14.30
CA GLN A 126 15.72 -0.45 14.98
C GLN A 126 15.09 0.69 14.15
N LEU A 127 15.14 0.59 12.82
CA LEU A 127 14.48 1.53 11.91
C LEU A 127 13.07 1.05 11.55
N SER A 128 12.94 -0.17 11.03
CA SER A 128 11.66 -0.65 10.47
C SER A 128 10.54 -0.76 11.50
N ASN A 129 10.83 -1.25 12.71
CA ASN A 129 9.84 -1.41 13.79
C ASN A 129 9.91 -0.28 14.82
N GLY A 130 11.02 0.50 14.80
CA GLY A 130 11.33 1.55 15.76
C GLY A 130 11.17 2.95 15.20
N LEU A 131 12.28 3.56 14.80
CA LEU A 131 12.37 4.99 14.51
C LEU A 131 11.55 5.43 13.28
N CYS A 132 11.41 4.57 12.26
CA CYS A 132 10.60 4.85 11.08
C CYS A 132 9.12 4.49 11.29
N SER A 133 8.81 3.44 12.06
CA SER A 133 7.44 2.98 12.28
C SER A 133 6.59 4.05 12.97
N LEU A 134 5.40 4.34 12.43
CA LEU A 134 4.49 5.37 12.95
C LEU A 134 3.74 4.90 14.21
N ASN A 135 4.51 4.50 15.21
CA ASN A 135 4.01 3.97 16.48
C ASN A 135 3.11 4.98 17.22
N PRO A 136 2.03 4.52 17.88
CA PRO A 136 1.11 5.39 18.59
C PRO A 136 1.79 6.08 19.79
N GLY A 137 1.46 7.35 20.01
CA GLY A 137 1.97 8.17 21.11
C GLY A 137 3.39 8.71 20.91
N GLU A 138 4.09 8.31 19.86
CA GLU A 138 5.46 8.71 19.59
C GLU A 138 5.55 9.74 18.47
N THR A 139 6.42 10.76 18.61
CA THR A 139 6.72 11.69 17.52
C THR A 139 7.51 10.96 16.43
N ARG A 140 7.10 11.13 15.17
CA ARG A 140 7.74 10.54 14.00
C ARG A 140 7.88 11.54 12.87
N ARG A 141 8.93 11.37 12.06
CA ARG A 141 9.05 12.06 10.78
C ARG A 141 8.20 11.36 9.74
N CYS A 142 7.43 12.13 8.98
CA CYS A 142 6.67 11.61 7.85
C CYS A 142 6.76 12.54 6.64
N MET A 143 6.51 11.97 5.46
CA MET A 143 6.16 12.72 4.27
C MET A 143 4.64 12.72 4.15
N THR A 144 4.05 13.89 4.18
CA THR A 144 2.60 14.06 4.18
C THR A 144 2.10 14.42 2.78
N CYS A 145 1.04 13.74 2.36
CA CYS A 145 0.20 14.08 1.23
C CYS A 145 -1.18 14.49 1.76
N ASP A 146 -1.44 15.78 1.88
CA ASP A 146 -2.76 16.30 2.17
C ASP A 146 -3.53 16.43 0.85
N VAL A 147 -4.65 15.75 0.71
CA VAL A 147 -5.54 15.85 -0.45
C VAL A 147 -6.83 16.55 -0.04
N TYR A 148 -7.16 17.61 -0.76
CA TYR A 148 -8.39 18.38 -0.56
C TYR A 148 -9.50 17.76 -1.43
N LEU A 149 -10.64 17.44 -0.82
CA LEU A 149 -11.74 16.70 -1.43
C LEU A 149 -13.02 17.57 -1.37
N ASP A 150 -13.81 17.53 -2.44
CA ASP A 150 -15.14 18.13 -2.49
C ASP A 150 -16.22 17.27 -1.79
N GLU A 151 -17.49 17.66 -1.88
CA GLU A 151 -18.64 16.97 -1.32
C GLU A 151 -18.79 15.54 -1.86
N ASP A 152 -18.38 15.31 -3.10
CA ASP A 152 -18.42 14.01 -3.76
C ASP A 152 -17.15 13.17 -3.54
N TRP A 153 -16.26 13.58 -2.62
CA TRP A 153 -14.97 12.94 -2.40
C TRP A 153 -14.02 12.99 -3.61
N LYS A 154 -14.15 13.99 -4.46
CA LYS A 154 -13.27 14.18 -5.62
C LYS A 154 -12.10 15.09 -5.24
N PRO A 155 -10.85 14.75 -5.60
CA PRO A 155 -9.71 15.63 -5.37
C PRO A 155 -9.83 16.96 -6.13
N VAL A 156 -9.70 18.06 -5.41
CA VAL A 156 -9.70 19.45 -5.94
C VAL A 156 -8.37 20.14 -5.75
N GLY A 157 -7.47 19.56 -4.98
CA GLY A 157 -6.12 20.03 -4.77
C GLY A 157 -5.34 19.15 -3.80
N TYR A 158 -4.05 19.44 -3.64
CA TYR A 158 -3.18 18.71 -2.72
C TYR A 158 -2.03 19.58 -2.24
N ASP A 159 -1.42 19.17 -1.11
CA ASP A 159 -0.14 19.66 -0.60
C ASP A 159 0.77 18.47 -0.28
N LEU A 160 2.06 18.61 -0.61
CA LEU A 160 3.10 17.62 -0.30
C LEU A 160 4.19 18.29 0.52
N TYR A 161 4.50 17.74 1.68
CA TYR A 161 5.51 18.32 2.58
C TYR A 161 6.01 17.32 3.62
N PRO A 162 7.25 17.48 4.13
CA PRO A 162 7.72 16.74 5.28
C PRO A 162 7.08 17.27 6.57
N ALA A 163 6.77 16.38 7.52
CA ALA A 163 6.15 16.77 8.78
C ALA A 163 6.65 15.95 9.97
N LEU A 164 6.46 16.51 11.17
CA LEU A 164 6.47 15.79 12.44
C LEU A 164 5.02 15.49 12.82
N MET A 165 4.71 14.22 13.00
CA MET A 165 3.40 13.74 13.41
C MET A 165 3.46 12.96 14.71
N ARG A 166 2.30 12.73 15.33
CA ARG A 166 2.12 11.79 16.43
C ARG A 166 0.83 11.02 16.22
N SER A 167 0.90 9.71 16.05
CA SER A 167 -0.29 8.87 15.95
C SER A 167 -1.00 8.82 17.29
N CYS A 168 -2.30 9.10 17.33
CA CYS A 168 -3.12 9.04 18.54
C CYS A 168 -3.68 7.63 18.81
N ALA A 169 -3.75 6.78 17.76
CA ALA A 169 -4.26 5.42 17.90
C ALA A 169 -3.68 4.47 16.84
N ARG A 170 -3.57 3.20 17.22
CA ARG A 170 -3.32 2.08 16.32
C ARG A 170 -4.57 1.22 16.25
N LEU A 171 -5.16 1.08 15.09
CA LEU A 171 -6.32 0.25 14.83
C LEU A 171 -5.91 -1.00 14.05
N ALA A 172 -6.66 -2.10 14.26
CA ALA A 172 -6.50 -3.30 13.45
C ALA A 172 -7.66 -3.41 12.43
N TYR A 173 -7.37 -3.95 11.22
CA TYR A 173 -8.41 -4.15 10.19
C TYR A 173 -9.66 -4.88 10.71
N GLY A 174 -9.48 -5.93 11.52
CA GLY A 174 -10.60 -6.67 12.10
C GLY A 174 -11.41 -5.86 13.10
N GLN A 175 -10.79 -4.93 13.82
CA GLN A 175 -11.43 -4.00 14.74
C GLN A 175 -12.31 -2.99 13.99
N VAL A 176 -11.71 -2.35 12.97
CA VAL A 176 -12.39 -1.39 12.10
C VAL A 176 -13.56 -2.05 11.36
N LEU A 177 -13.39 -3.25 10.82
CA LEU A 177 -14.44 -3.96 10.11
C LEU A 177 -15.65 -4.23 11.02
N ARG A 178 -15.42 -4.73 12.24
CA ARG A 178 -16.50 -4.97 13.20
C ARG A 178 -17.24 -3.68 13.58
N ALA A 179 -16.48 -2.61 13.81
CA ALA A 179 -17.06 -1.32 14.14
C ALA A 179 -17.94 -0.78 13.01
N LEU A 180 -17.49 -0.85 11.75
CA LEU A 180 -18.28 -0.45 10.57
C LEU A 180 -19.54 -1.31 10.36
N GLN A 181 -19.55 -2.55 10.86
CA GLN A 181 -20.70 -3.45 10.80
C GLN A 181 -21.66 -3.30 11.98
N GLY A 182 -21.38 -2.41 12.94
CA GLY A 182 -22.18 -2.24 14.17
C GLY A 182 -22.14 -3.45 15.11
N ALA A 183 -21.14 -4.34 14.96
CA ALA A 183 -21.01 -5.51 15.79
C ALA A 183 -20.37 -5.16 17.15
N PRO A 184 -20.86 -5.73 18.28
CA PRO A 184 -20.25 -5.47 19.59
C PRO A 184 -18.78 -5.87 19.61
N LEU A 185 -17.92 -4.98 20.10
CA LEU A 185 -16.47 -5.15 20.14
C LEU A 185 -15.98 -6.36 20.96
N GLY A 186 -16.86 -6.95 21.82
CA GLY A 186 -16.55 -8.12 22.64
C GLY A 186 -16.67 -9.49 21.96
N ALA A 187 -17.15 -9.58 20.72
CA ALA A 187 -17.35 -10.84 19.99
C ALA A 187 -16.13 -11.22 19.12
N CYS A 188 -14.92 -11.13 19.66
CA CYS A 188 -13.76 -11.68 18.99
C CYS A 188 -13.78 -13.21 19.15
N GLY A 189 -14.07 -13.93 18.05
CA GLY A 189 -13.71 -15.33 17.94
C GLY A 189 -12.20 -15.43 18.21
N THR A 190 -11.85 -16.19 19.24
CA THR A 190 -10.46 -16.40 19.66
C THR A 190 -9.66 -17.00 18.52
N VAL A 191 -8.92 -16.16 17.79
CA VAL A 191 -7.74 -16.63 17.08
C VAL A 191 -6.71 -16.92 18.17
N ARG A 192 -6.67 -18.18 18.62
CA ARG A 192 -5.70 -18.66 19.59
C ARG A 192 -4.29 -18.40 19.06
N GLY A 193 -3.55 -17.54 19.75
CA GLY A 193 -2.10 -17.45 19.55
C GLY A 193 -1.49 -16.08 19.24
N LEU A 194 -2.27 -15.02 19.01
CA LEU A 194 -1.71 -13.69 18.78
C LEU A 194 -1.55 -12.94 20.12
N LYS A 195 -0.37 -13.06 20.72
CA LYS A 195 0.07 -12.13 21.79
C LYS A 195 0.31 -10.77 21.14
N GLY A 196 -0.51 -9.77 21.47
CA GLY A 196 -0.25 -8.37 21.09
C GLY A 196 -1.43 -7.56 20.58
N CYS A 197 -2.63 -8.13 20.43
CA CYS A 197 -3.83 -7.32 20.28
C CYS A 197 -4.37 -6.98 21.67
N ALA A 198 -4.61 -5.71 21.94
CA ALA A 198 -5.58 -5.32 22.97
C ALA A 198 -6.98 -5.38 22.31
N PRO A 199 -7.69 -6.53 22.39
CA PRO A 199 -8.93 -6.74 21.66
C PRO A 199 -10.13 -6.06 22.28
N GLU A 200 -9.98 -5.40 23.42
CA GLU A 200 -11.07 -5.00 24.31
C GLU A 200 -11.28 -3.49 24.41
N GLN A 201 -10.38 -2.67 23.84
CA GLN A 201 -10.62 -1.23 23.81
C GLN A 201 -11.44 -0.86 22.60
N GLY A 202 -12.60 -0.22 22.84
CA GLY A 202 -13.41 0.39 21.79
C GLY A 202 -12.61 1.42 21.00
N ILE A 203 -13.04 1.69 19.78
CA ILE A 203 -12.53 2.84 19.02
C ILE A 203 -13.16 4.08 19.61
N ASP A 204 -12.37 5.12 19.87
CA ASP A 204 -12.86 6.43 20.29
C ASP A 204 -13.90 6.96 19.29
N ASP A 205 -15.00 7.56 19.77
CA ASP A 205 -16.12 8.00 18.92
C ASP A 205 -15.68 9.01 17.86
N ALA A 206 -14.75 9.90 18.19
CA ALA A 206 -14.24 10.87 17.22
C ALA A 206 -13.40 10.19 16.12
N ILE A 207 -12.61 9.16 16.45
CA ILE A 207 -11.89 8.35 15.47
C ILE A 207 -12.89 7.54 14.64
N MET A 208 -13.93 6.97 15.28
CA MET A 208 -14.94 6.18 14.58
C MET A 208 -15.67 6.99 13.51
N GLN A 209 -16.05 8.23 13.80
CA GLN A 209 -16.65 9.15 12.82
C GLN A 209 -15.73 9.36 11.61
N ARG A 210 -14.40 9.47 11.83
CA ARG A 210 -13.43 9.60 10.73
C ARG A 210 -13.30 8.31 9.91
N VAL A 211 -13.35 7.16 10.57
CA VAL A 211 -13.34 5.85 9.91
C VAL A 211 -14.59 5.66 9.05
N GLU A 212 -15.76 6.06 9.51
CA GLU A 212 -17.00 6.03 8.72
C GLU A 212 -16.91 6.91 7.47
N SER A 213 -16.46 8.16 7.63
CA SER A 213 -16.24 9.07 6.50
C SER A 213 -15.15 8.56 5.53
N LEU A 214 -14.07 7.96 6.02
CA LEU A 214 -13.07 7.30 5.19
C LEU A 214 -13.65 6.09 4.43
N SER A 215 -14.60 5.37 5.00
CA SER A 215 -15.31 4.29 4.31
C SER A 215 -16.19 4.82 3.16
N GLU A 216 -16.83 5.98 3.33
CA GLU A 216 -17.57 6.66 2.26
C GLU A 216 -16.65 7.14 1.15
N PHE A 217 -15.53 7.79 1.51
CA PHE A 217 -14.47 8.16 0.57
C PHE A 217 -14.00 6.96 -0.26
N ALA A 218 -13.69 5.83 0.39
CA ALA A 218 -13.21 4.63 -0.30
C ALA A 218 -14.26 4.10 -1.28
N ARG A 219 -15.54 4.04 -0.89
CA ARG A 219 -16.65 3.63 -1.79
C ARG A 219 -16.75 4.53 -3.01
N ALA A 220 -16.67 5.85 -2.82
CA ALA A 220 -16.71 6.82 -3.92
C ALA A 220 -15.51 6.64 -4.87
N ARG A 221 -14.32 6.40 -4.34
CA ARG A 221 -13.11 6.13 -5.11
C ARG A 221 -13.20 4.84 -5.91
N ILE A 222 -13.61 3.74 -5.29
CA ILE A 222 -13.80 2.43 -5.94
C ILE A 222 -14.77 2.58 -7.12
N THR A 223 -15.91 3.27 -6.90
CA THR A 223 -16.90 3.51 -7.94
C THR A 223 -16.31 4.28 -9.13
N ARG A 224 -15.57 5.37 -8.87
CA ARG A 224 -14.92 6.15 -9.93
C ARG A 224 -13.87 5.35 -10.68
N ARG A 225 -13.04 4.60 -9.96
CA ARG A 225 -12.02 3.75 -10.57
C ARG A 225 -12.66 2.67 -11.46
N HIS A 226 -13.75 2.08 -11.00
CA HIS A 226 -14.53 1.13 -11.81
C HIS A 226 -15.09 1.80 -13.07
N VAL A 227 -15.70 2.98 -12.95
CA VAL A 227 -16.21 3.75 -14.10
C VAL A 227 -15.09 4.14 -15.07
N ALA A 228 -13.88 4.37 -14.58
CA ALA A 228 -12.70 4.66 -15.42
C ALA A 228 -12.08 3.41 -16.09
N GLY A 229 -12.58 2.20 -15.81
CA GLY A 229 -12.05 0.96 -16.37
C GLY A 229 -11.07 0.20 -15.47
N GLY A 230 -10.96 0.55 -14.20
CA GLY A 230 -10.12 -0.17 -13.24
C GLY A 230 -10.59 -1.61 -13.06
N LEU A 231 -9.64 -2.54 -13.03
CA LEU A 231 -9.91 -3.98 -12.91
C LEU A 231 -9.80 -4.40 -11.44
N ASP A 232 -10.80 -5.12 -10.95
CA ASP A 232 -10.78 -5.74 -9.63
C ASP A 232 -10.75 -7.26 -9.77
N PHE A 233 -9.67 -7.86 -9.29
CA PHE A 233 -9.53 -9.31 -9.18
C PHE A 233 -9.73 -9.71 -7.71
N GLU A 234 -10.70 -10.56 -7.45
CA GLU A 234 -11.06 -11.03 -6.12
C GLU A 234 -10.45 -12.41 -5.87
N PHE A 235 -9.17 -12.46 -5.49
CA PHE A 235 -8.56 -13.71 -5.05
C PHE A 235 -8.39 -13.69 -3.54
N PRO A 236 -8.94 -14.70 -2.83
CA PRO A 236 -8.64 -14.86 -1.41
C PRO A 236 -7.15 -15.19 -1.23
N GLU A 237 -6.49 -14.45 -0.33
CA GLU A 237 -5.11 -14.72 0.04
C GLU A 237 -5.07 -15.78 1.14
N ALA A 238 -4.44 -16.93 0.85
CA ALA A 238 -4.26 -17.99 1.82
C ALA A 238 -3.11 -17.66 2.78
N ARG A 239 -3.41 -17.58 4.08
CA ARG A 239 -2.42 -17.45 5.15
C ARG A 239 -2.33 -18.73 5.95
N VAL A 240 -1.14 -19.29 6.05
CA VAL A 240 -0.88 -20.43 6.92
C VAL A 240 -0.87 -19.97 8.38
N VAL A 241 -1.64 -20.66 9.21
CA VAL A 241 -1.68 -20.45 10.68
C VAL A 241 -0.73 -21.45 11.33
N LEU A 242 0.17 -20.94 12.19
CA LEU A 242 1.09 -21.77 12.96
C LEU A 242 0.58 -21.94 14.39
N ASP A 243 0.82 -23.09 14.99
CA ASP A 243 0.60 -23.35 16.41
C ASP A 243 1.71 -22.72 17.29
N GLY A 244 1.59 -22.87 18.61
CA GLY A 244 2.58 -22.35 19.56
C GLY A 244 3.97 -22.99 19.45
N ALA A 245 4.14 -24.07 18.69
CA ALA A 245 5.40 -24.74 18.38
C ALA A 245 5.92 -24.38 16.97
N GLY A 246 5.26 -23.47 16.26
CA GLY A 246 5.64 -23.05 14.91
C GLY A 246 5.25 -24.03 13.82
N LYS A 247 4.35 -24.99 14.08
CA LYS A 247 3.87 -25.95 13.07
C LYS A 247 2.58 -25.46 12.43
N PRO A 248 2.38 -25.68 11.11
CA PRO A 248 1.13 -25.40 10.45
C PRO A 248 -0.04 -26.13 11.10
N CYS A 249 -1.07 -25.38 11.52
CA CYS A 249 -2.27 -25.93 12.14
C CYS A 249 -3.56 -25.55 11.40
N GLY A 250 -3.49 -24.68 10.39
CA GLY A 250 -4.64 -24.25 9.61
C GLY A 250 -4.27 -23.31 8.47
N VAL A 251 -5.27 -22.93 7.67
CA VAL A 251 -5.17 -21.92 6.64
C VAL A 251 -6.32 -20.95 6.80
N ASP A 252 -6.02 -19.67 6.97
CA ASP A 252 -7.00 -18.59 6.95
C ASP A 252 -7.07 -17.98 5.56
N LEU A 253 -8.27 -17.70 5.06
CA LEU A 253 -8.49 -16.99 3.82
C LEU A 253 -8.74 -15.51 4.14
N ARG A 254 -7.84 -14.65 3.69
CA ARG A 254 -8.03 -13.19 3.73
C ARG A 254 -8.77 -12.74 2.50
N VAL A 255 -9.91 -12.12 2.70
CA VAL A 255 -10.71 -11.51 1.63
C VAL A 255 -10.69 -9.99 1.83
N LYS A 256 -10.60 -9.26 0.72
CA LYS A 256 -10.76 -7.80 0.70
C LYS A 256 -12.10 -7.42 1.37
N ASN A 257 -12.07 -6.42 2.23
CA ASN A 257 -13.25 -5.95 2.96
C ASN A 257 -13.23 -4.42 3.11
N GLN A 258 -14.27 -3.85 3.72
CA GLN A 258 -14.39 -2.40 3.89
C GLN A 258 -13.19 -1.77 4.61
N ALA A 259 -12.68 -2.41 5.65
CA ALA A 259 -11.56 -1.87 6.42
C ALA A 259 -10.25 -1.86 5.62
N THR A 260 -9.97 -2.92 4.84
CA THR A 260 -8.80 -2.95 3.97
C THR A 260 -8.94 -2.00 2.79
N SER A 261 -10.16 -1.85 2.23
CA SER A 261 -10.42 -0.99 1.08
C SER A 261 -10.22 0.48 1.39
N LEU A 262 -10.56 0.94 2.61
CA LEU A 262 -10.39 2.36 2.94
C LEU A 262 -8.91 2.77 2.99
N VAL A 263 -8.04 1.92 3.52
CA VAL A 263 -6.58 2.19 3.51
C VAL A 263 -6.04 2.08 2.08
N GLU A 264 -6.40 1.01 1.37
CA GLU A 264 -5.98 0.79 -0.02
C GLU A 264 -6.29 1.98 -0.93
N GLU A 265 -7.52 2.52 -0.88
CA GLU A 265 -7.90 3.65 -1.74
C GLU A 265 -7.21 4.96 -1.35
N ALA A 266 -6.92 5.17 -0.07
CA ALA A 266 -6.08 6.29 0.37
C ALA A 266 -4.64 6.14 -0.15
N MET A 267 -4.06 4.94 -0.06
CA MET A 267 -2.72 4.65 -0.57
C MET A 267 -2.65 4.79 -2.11
N ILE A 268 -3.66 4.29 -2.84
CA ILE A 268 -3.74 4.48 -4.29
C ILE A 268 -3.76 5.97 -4.63
N LEU A 269 -4.59 6.77 -3.93
CA LEU A 269 -4.68 8.20 -4.14
C LEU A 269 -3.34 8.92 -3.90
N ALA A 270 -2.64 8.62 -2.80
CA ALA A 270 -1.34 9.21 -2.53
C ALA A 270 -0.30 8.85 -3.61
N ASN A 271 -0.28 7.58 -4.04
CA ASN A 271 0.58 7.10 -5.11
C ASN A 271 0.31 7.83 -6.45
N GLU A 272 -0.96 8.06 -6.78
CA GLU A 272 -1.39 8.82 -7.97
C GLU A 272 -0.97 10.29 -7.87
N VAL A 273 -1.25 10.94 -6.73
CA VAL A 273 -0.92 12.36 -6.52
C VAL A 273 0.59 12.60 -6.62
N VAL A 274 1.40 11.77 -5.96
CA VAL A 274 2.87 11.92 -6.00
C VAL A 274 3.41 11.65 -7.41
N ALA A 275 2.89 10.63 -8.10
CA ALA A 275 3.29 10.33 -9.47
C ALA A 275 2.95 11.49 -10.44
N ALA A 276 1.72 12.01 -10.36
CA ALA A 276 1.29 13.15 -11.17
C ALA A 276 2.10 14.41 -10.85
N HIS A 277 2.35 14.68 -9.56
CA HIS A 277 3.14 15.83 -9.12
C HIS A 277 4.56 15.85 -9.72
N LEU A 278 5.25 14.69 -9.71
CA LEU A 278 6.59 14.58 -10.27
C LEU A 278 6.55 14.63 -11.81
N HIS A 279 5.57 13.98 -12.43
CA HIS A 279 5.41 13.96 -13.89
C HIS A 279 5.11 15.35 -14.47
N GLU A 280 4.16 16.09 -13.90
CA GLU A 280 3.78 17.43 -14.33
C GLU A 280 4.91 18.46 -14.21
N ARG A 281 5.91 18.18 -13.38
CA ARG A 281 7.09 19.03 -13.16
C ARG A 281 8.32 18.57 -13.93
N ASP A 282 8.15 17.55 -14.78
CA ASP A 282 9.23 16.92 -15.53
C ASP A 282 10.41 16.52 -14.62
N PHE A 283 10.08 16.05 -13.42
CA PHE A 283 11.07 15.64 -12.45
C PHE A 283 11.30 14.13 -12.50
N PRO A 284 12.56 13.64 -12.46
CA PRO A 284 12.84 12.21 -12.51
C PRO A 284 12.09 11.46 -11.42
N ALA A 285 11.46 10.34 -11.79
CA ALA A 285 10.75 9.48 -10.86
C ALA A 285 10.79 8.02 -11.32
N LEU A 286 10.49 7.13 -10.39
CA LEU A 286 10.34 5.70 -10.65
C LEU A 286 8.85 5.35 -10.63
N TYR A 287 8.26 5.17 -11.82
CA TYR A 287 6.85 4.86 -11.97
C TYR A 287 6.59 3.36 -11.87
N ARG A 288 5.45 2.98 -11.30
CA ARG A 288 4.92 1.62 -11.33
C ARG A 288 3.99 1.48 -12.52
N VAL A 289 4.50 0.96 -13.61
CA VAL A 289 3.81 0.84 -14.89
C VAL A 289 3.15 -0.52 -15.02
N HIS A 290 1.89 -0.53 -15.40
CA HIS A 290 1.17 -1.73 -15.80
C HIS A 290 0.63 -1.52 -17.22
N GLU A 291 1.35 -2.09 -18.17
CA GLU A 291 0.98 -1.96 -19.57
C GLU A 291 -0.31 -2.72 -19.89
N LYS A 292 -0.97 -2.29 -20.94
CA LYS A 292 -2.12 -2.99 -21.53
C LYS A 292 -1.72 -4.42 -21.94
N PRO A 293 -2.61 -5.43 -21.75
CA PRO A 293 -2.36 -6.78 -22.24
C PRO A 293 -2.19 -6.81 -23.76
N SER A 294 -1.40 -7.76 -24.26
CA SER A 294 -1.23 -7.92 -25.70
C SER A 294 -2.50 -8.51 -26.34
N PRO A 295 -2.85 -8.09 -27.58
CA PRO A 295 -3.98 -8.68 -28.31
C PRO A 295 -3.88 -10.20 -28.40
N ASP A 296 -2.68 -10.74 -28.67
CA ASP A 296 -2.47 -12.19 -28.78
C ASP A 296 -2.78 -12.93 -27.48
N SER A 297 -2.40 -12.36 -26.32
CA SER A 297 -2.69 -12.96 -25.02
C SER A 297 -4.19 -13.04 -24.73
N LEU A 298 -4.94 -12.01 -25.13
CA LEU A 298 -6.39 -11.99 -24.96
C LEU A 298 -7.11 -12.84 -26.00
N ALA A 299 -6.66 -12.86 -27.27
CA ALA A 299 -7.19 -13.71 -28.32
C ALA A 299 -7.08 -15.19 -27.97
N ALA A 300 -5.99 -15.59 -27.29
CA ALA A 300 -5.82 -16.97 -26.85
C ALA A 300 -6.88 -17.44 -25.83
N LEU A 301 -7.62 -16.52 -25.20
CA LEU A 301 -8.70 -16.86 -24.26
C LEU A 301 -10.04 -17.09 -24.95
N LEU A 302 -10.22 -16.59 -26.18
CA LEU A 302 -11.50 -16.66 -26.90
C LEU A 302 -12.07 -18.09 -27.00
N PRO A 303 -11.27 -19.14 -27.37
CA PRO A 303 -11.81 -20.48 -27.48
C PRO A 303 -12.44 -21.01 -26.19
N VAL A 304 -11.88 -20.63 -25.02
CA VAL A 304 -12.44 -21.06 -23.73
C VAL A 304 -13.62 -20.18 -23.33
N LEU A 305 -13.53 -18.86 -23.54
CA LEU A 305 -14.60 -17.94 -23.15
C LEU A 305 -15.87 -18.12 -24.00
N SER A 306 -15.74 -18.47 -25.27
CA SER A 306 -16.88 -18.71 -26.17
C SER A 306 -17.70 -19.97 -25.83
N GLU A 307 -17.19 -20.86 -24.98
CA GLU A 307 -17.98 -21.98 -24.47
C GLU A 307 -19.05 -21.56 -23.47
N PHE A 308 -18.92 -20.34 -22.89
CA PHE A 308 -19.86 -19.82 -21.91
C PHE A 308 -20.95 -18.98 -22.59
N SER A 309 -22.22 -19.33 -22.41
CA SER A 309 -23.37 -18.67 -23.03
C SER A 309 -23.48 -17.16 -22.76
N TRP A 310 -22.92 -16.67 -21.66
CA TRP A 310 -22.88 -15.25 -21.36
C TRP A 310 -21.88 -14.47 -22.23
N PHE A 311 -20.90 -15.16 -22.84
CA PHE A 311 -19.90 -14.51 -23.69
C PHE A 311 -20.48 -13.97 -25.01
N ASP A 312 -21.63 -14.47 -25.45
CA ASP A 312 -22.36 -13.93 -26.63
C ASP A 312 -22.71 -12.44 -26.47
N ARG A 313 -22.70 -11.91 -25.26
CA ARG A 313 -22.93 -10.49 -24.93
C ARG A 313 -21.68 -9.64 -24.97
N ILE A 314 -20.52 -10.24 -25.16
CA ILE A 314 -19.20 -9.60 -25.17
C ILE A 314 -18.80 -9.34 -26.62
N SER A 315 -18.21 -8.16 -26.92
CA SER A 315 -17.56 -7.92 -28.22
C SER A 315 -16.17 -8.55 -28.22
N PRO A 316 -15.93 -9.63 -28.99
CA PRO A 316 -14.62 -10.28 -29.03
C PRO A 316 -13.51 -9.33 -29.53
N GLU A 317 -13.83 -8.45 -30.48
CA GLU A 317 -12.86 -7.51 -31.08
C GLU A 317 -12.39 -6.49 -30.01
N ARG A 318 -13.33 -5.92 -29.24
CA ARG A 318 -13.00 -4.99 -28.17
C ARG A 318 -12.28 -5.68 -27.02
N PHE A 319 -12.67 -6.92 -26.71
CA PHE A 319 -11.97 -7.73 -25.71
C PHE A 319 -10.51 -7.95 -26.12
N VAL A 320 -10.27 -8.45 -27.34
CA VAL A 320 -8.90 -8.67 -27.87
C VAL A 320 -8.13 -7.37 -27.96
N ALA A 321 -8.79 -6.26 -28.31
CA ALA A 321 -8.18 -4.94 -28.26
C ALA A 321 -7.80 -4.50 -26.82
N GLY A 322 -8.17 -5.25 -25.78
CA GLY A 322 -7.89 -4.94 -24.37
C GLY A 322 -8.63 -3.68 -23.91
N ASP A 323 -9.87 -3.48 -24.38
CA ASP A 323 -10.73 -2.43 -23.84
C ASP A 323 -11.04 -2.74 -22.37
N PRO A 324 -10.67 -1.85 -21.41
CA PRO A 324 -10.77 -2.16 -19.98
C PRO A 324 -12.21 -2.41 -19.55
N HIS A 325 -13.20 -1.72 -20.15
CA HIS A 325 -14.62 -1.92 -19.82
C HIS A 325 -15.13 -3.28 -20.28
N VAL A 326 -14.64 -3.77 -21.42
CA VAL A 326 -15.00 -5.10 -21.92
C VAL A 326 -14.34 -6.20 -21.08
N VAL A 327 -13.10 -5.98 -20.64
CA VAL A 327 -12.44 -6.91 -19.69
C VAL A 327 -13.18 -6.92 -18.35
N GLN A 328 -13.61 -5.76 -17.83
CA GLN A 328 -14.48 -5.67 -16.66
C GLN A 328 -15.79 -6.44 -16.87
N GLN A 329 -16.41 -6.31 -18.04
CA GLN A 329 -17.65 -7.00 -18.35
C GLN A 329 -17.45 -8.52 -18.32
N VAL A 330 -16.36 -9.05 -18.87
CA VAL A 330 -16.01 -10.49 -18.80
C VAL A 330 -15.89 -10.94 -17.34
N LEU A 331 -15.18 -10.19 -16.50
CA LEU A 331 -15.04 -10.50 -15.07
C LEU A 331 -16.38 -10.43 -14.33
N SER A 332 -17.24 -9.45 -14.63
CA SER A 332 -18.53 -9.26 -13.97
C SER A 332 -19.56 -10.31 -14.39
N GLU A 333 -19.61 -10.69 -15.68
CA GLU A 333 -20.52 -11.72 -16.19
C GLU A 333 -20.21 -13.12 -15.66
N SER A 334 -18.94 -13.40 -15.35
CA SER A 334 -18.52 -14.66 -14.72
C SER A 334 -18.81 -14.72 -13.22
N ARG A 335 -18.98 -13.54 -12.55
CA ARG A 335 -19.12 -13.47 -11.08
C ARG A 335 -20.31 -14.29 -10.58
N GLY A 336 -20.08 -15.08 -9.52
CA GLY A 336 -21.09 -15.94 -8.91
C GLY A 336 -21.45 -17.20 -9.72
N ARG A 337 -20.74 -17.48 -10.82
CA ARG A 337 -20.89 -18.71 -11.61
C ARG A 337 -19.79 -19.69 -11.25
N LEU A 338 -19.95 -20.95 -11.64
CA LEU A 338 -19.00 -22.02 -11.36
C LEU A 338 -17.62 -21.78 -12.02
N GLU A 339 -17.61 -21.11 -13.17
CA GLU A 339 -16.41 -20.77 -13.94
C GLU A 339 -15.71 -19.48 -13.47
N ALA A 340 -16.23 -18.75 -12.49
CA ALA A 340 -15.70 -17.44 -12.06
C ALA A 340 -14.20 -17.46 -11.78
N ASP A 341 -13.73 -18.43 -10.97
CA ASP A 341 -12.30 -18.54 -10.61
C ASP A 341 -11.42 -18.85 -11.83
N LEU A 342 -11.92 -19.71 -12.73
CA LEU A 342 -11.22 -20.03 -13.99
C LEU A 342 -11.08 -18.79 -14.85
N VAL A 343 -12.19 -18.05 -15.07
CA VAL A 343 -12.19 -16.84 -15.91
C VAL A 343 -11.26 -15.78 -15.33
N GLN A 344 -11.35 -15.52 -14.03
CA GLN A 344 -10.46 -14.57 -13.36
C GLN A 344 -8.98 -14.98 -13.50
N ALA A 345 -8.66 -16.27 -13.29
CA ALA A 345 -7.29 -16.77 -13.42
C ALA A 345 -6.76 -16.65 -14.87
N LEU A 346 -7.59 -16.94 -15.87
CA LEU A 346 -7.24 -16.82 -17.29
C LEU A 346 -6.98 -15.36 -17.66
N VAL A 347 -7.89 -14.46 -17.30
CA VAL A 347 -7.75 -13.02 -17.57
C VAL A 347 -6.53 -12.46 -16.88
N LEU A 348 -6.29 -12.80 -15.59
CA LEU A 348 -5.11 -12.35 -14.87
C LEU A 348 -3.80 -12.83 -15.53
N ARG A 349 -3.75 -14.07 -16.00
CA ARG A 349 -2.56 -14.61 -16.70
C ARG A 349 -2.30 -13.92 -18.04
N ALA A 350 -3.33 -13.43 -18.72
CA ALA A 350 -3.19 -12.68 -19.95
C ALA A 350 -2.70 -11.24 -19.74
N MET A 351 -2.81 -10.71 -18.49
CA MET A 351 -2.28 -9.39 -18.16
C MET A 351 -0.76 -9.38 -18.18
N LYS A 352 -0.18 -8.24 -18.56
CA LYS A 352 1.25 -8.00 -18.37
C LYS A 352 1.56 -7.84 -16.88
N ARG A 353 2.79 -8.15 -16.48
CA ARG A 353 3.24 -7.87 -15.11
C ARG A 353 3.57 -6.39 -14.99
N ALA A 354 3.11 -5.77 -13.90
CA ALA A 354 3.54 -4.42 -13.58
C ALA A 354 5.06 -4.39 -13.29
N CYS A 355 5.74 -3.36 -13.77
CA CYS A 355 7.19 -3.17 -13.61
C CYS A 355 7.51 -1.73 -13.20
N TYR A 356 8.76 -1.49 -12.84
CA TYR A 356 9.24 -0.14 -12.56
C TYR A 356 9.95 0.42 -13.79
N LYS A 357 9.58 1.66 -14.18
CA LYS A 357 10.16 2.37 -15.31
C LYS A 357 10.40 3.85 -14.96
N PRO A 358 11.39 4.51 -15.57
CA PRO A 358 11.53 5.97 -15.45
C PRO A 358 10.52 6.75 -16.31
N GLN A 359 9.86 6.12 -17.27
CA GLN A 359 8.80 6.71 -18.08
C GLN A 359 7.42 6.50 -17.44
N CYS A 360 6.60 7.54 -17.43
CA CYS A 360 5.22 7.50 -16.97
C CYS A 360 4.30 6.98 -18.09
N GLU A 361 3.99 5.67 -18.05
CA GLU A 361 3.15 5.02 -19.07
C GLU A 361 1.77 4.59 -18.50
N GLY A 362 1.46 5.02 -17.26
CA GLY A 362 0.21 4.70 -16.59
C GLY A 362 0.14 3.29 -16.01
N HIS A 363 -1.02 2.98 -15.43
CA HIS A 363 -1.28 1.68 -14.81
C HIS A 363 -2.64 1.14 -15.25
N TYR A 364 -2.64 0.25 -16.24
CA TYR A 364 -3.85 -0.29 -16.87
C TYR A 364 -4.85 -0.88 -15.86
N GLY A 365 -4.40 -1.76 -14.96
CA GLY A 365 -5.29 -2.40 -13.97
C GLY A 365 -5.93 -1.43 -12.97
N LEU A 366 -5.31 -0.27 -12.71
CA LEU A 366 -5.87 0.76 -11.82
C LEU A 366 -6.62 1.86 -12.59
N ALA A 367 -6.61 1.83 -13.92
CA ALA A 367 -7.08 2.92 -14.78
C ALA A 367 -6.44 4.28 -14.41
N SER A 368 -5.18 4.27 -14.01
CA SER A 368 -4.44 5.46 -13.56
C SER A 368 -3.49 5.95 -14.65
N ALA A 369 -3.51 7.25 -14.95
CA ALA A 369 -2.63 7.85 -15.94
C ALA A 369 -1.18 7.98 -15.47
N ALA A 370 -0.97 8.15 -14.16
CA ALA A 370 0.35 8.21 -13.54
C ALA A 370 0.31 7.49 -12.19
N TYR A 371 1.21 6.54 -11.98
CA TYR A 371 1.24 5.77 -10.74
C TYR A 371 2.69 5.48 -10.31
N ALA A 372 2.99 5.71 -9.05
CA ALA A 372 4.27 5.39 -8.44
C ALA A 372 4.04 4.74 -7.09
N HIS A 373 4.95 3.89 -6.65
CA HIS A 373 4.92 3.40 -5.29
C HIS A 373 5.59 4.42 -4.36
N PHE A 374 4.85 4.94 -3.40
CA PHE A 374 5.28 5.95 -2.44
C PHE A 374 4.98 5.55 -0.99
N THR A 375 3.97 4.73 -0.77
CA THR A 375 3.31 4.54 0.52
C THR A 375 3.91 3.47 1.43
N SER A 376 5.00 2.79 1.04
CA SER A 376 5.62 1.75 1.88
C SER A 376 7.15 1.75 1.82
N PRO A 377 7.83 2.84 2.21
CA PRO A 377 9.29 2.97 2.11
C PRO A 377 10.06 2.14 3.14
N ILE A 378 9.42 1.65 4.22
CA ILE A 378 10.06 0.75 5.19
C ILE A 378 10.35 -0.60 4.55
N ARG A 379 9.45 -1.06 3.65
CA ARG A 379 9.49 -2.42 3.11
C ARG A 379 9.67 -2.53 1.61
N ARG A 380 9.71 -1.41 0.86
CA ARG A 380 9.94 -1.40 -0.59
C ARG A 380 10.97 -0.34 -0.98
N TYR A 381 12.06 -0.74 -1.59
CA TYR A 381 13.11 0.17 -2.02
C TYR A 381 12.65 1.19 -3.09
N PRO A 382 11.81 0.84 -4.08
CA PRO A 382 11.28 1.83 -5.02
C PRO A 382 10.54 3.00 -4.37
N ASP A 383 9.80 2.76 -3.29
CA ASP A 383 9.13 3.82 -2.53
C ASP A 383 10.15 4.77 -1.89
N LEU A 384 11.22 4.24 -1.32
CA LEU A 384 12.33 5.04 -0.78
C LEU A 384 12.98 5.92 -1.86
N VAL A 385 13.14 5.40 -3.09
CA VAL A 385 13.62 6.18 -4.24
C VAL A 385 12.65 7.34 -4.54
N VAL A 386 11.35 7.06 -4.62
CA VAL A 386 10.33 8.10 -4.89
C VAL A 386 10.31 9.15 -3.78
N HIS A 387 10.45 8.78 -2.50
CA HIS A 387 10.57 9.74 -1.38
C HIS A 387 11.75 10.68 -1.55
N ARG A 388 12.90 10.16 -1.97
CA ARG A 388 14.10 10.96 -2.23
C ARG A 388 13.90 11.94 -3.37
N MET A 389 13.27 11.49 -4.49
CA MET A 389 12.95 12.34 -5.62
C MET A 389 11.97 13.45 -5.23
N LEU A 390 10.90 13.10 -4.51
CA LEU A 390 9.93 14.07 -4.01
C LEU A 390 10.60 15.10 -3.09
N ARG A 391 11.44 14.66 -2.15
CA ARG A 391 12.18 15.56 -1.26
C ARG A 391 13.08 16.53 -2.04
N ALA A 392 13.80 16.02 -3.04
CA ALA A 392 14.65 16.85 -3.89
C ALA A 392 13.84 17.92 -4.63
N GLN A 393 12.70 17.54 -5.19
CA GLN A 393 11.80 18.45 -5.88
C GLN A 393 11.25 19.53 -4.93
N LEU A 394 10.76 19.14 -3.73
CA LEU A 394 10.18 20.05 -2.74
C LEU A 394 11.20 21.04 -2.16
N THR A 395 12.44 20.62 -1.96
CA THR A 395 13.50 21.46 -1.39
C THR A 395 14.24 22.28 -2.43
N ARG A 396 13.96 22.08 -3.72
CA ARG A 396 14.69 22.66 -4.85
C ARG A 396 16.22 22.49 -4.74
N ARG A 397 16.67 21.48 -4.04
CA ARG A 397 18.09 21.12 -3.96
C ARG A 397 18.34 20.06 -5.00
N PRO A 398 19.16 20.33 -6.03
CA PRO A 398 19.63 19.28 -6.93
C PRO A 398 20.31 18.22 -6.07
N GLN A 399 19.77 17.03 -6.08
CA GLN A 399 20.45 15.92 -5.44
C GLN A 399 21.49 15.39 -6.40
N ARG A 400 22.53 14.77 -5.85
CA ARG A 400 23.71 14.28 -6.59
C ARG A 400 23.43 13.28 -7.73
N PHE A 401 22.18 12.90 -7.97
CA PHE A 401 21.83 11.97 -9.07
C PHE A 401 21.75 12.60 -10.46
N GLU A 402 21.72 13.91 -10.58
CA GLU A 402 21.81 14.53 -11.91
C GLU A 402 23.18 14.34 -12.55
N GLN A 403 24.13 13.71 -11.84
CA GLN A 403 25.49 13.49 -12.27
C GLN A 403 25.85 12.02 -12.51
N GLU A 404 24.98 11.07 -12.20
CA GLU A 404 25.11 9.64 -12.51
C GLU A 404 23.98 9.15 -13.44
#